data_c0e7f33e286f56ce76428a4d641034b7
#
_entry.id   c0e7f33e286f56ce76428a4d641034b7
#
_cell.length_a   1.000
_cell.length_b   1.000
_cell.length_c   1.000
_cell.angle_alpha   90.00
_cell.angle_beta   90.00
_cell.angle_gamma   90.00
#
_symmetry.space_group_name_H-M   'P 1'
#
loop_
_entity.id
_entity.type
_entity.pdbx_description
1 polymer ?
#
loop_
_entity_poly.entity_id
_entity_poly.type
_entity_poly.pdbx_seq_one_letter_code
_entity_poly.pdbx_strand_id
1 'polypeptide(L)'
;MSPTSTHGLCRSAAHPLRRVLKRLRAAMALAAVMVGLQGCDLIDVHPYYTDYHGVGQVNEKNIQRIQSAMAGRDSMTFAVLSDTQRWYDETHDAVRSINARGVDFVIHCGDLTDFGATKEFELMRDELQGLEAPYVCLIGNHDHLGNGVFVFRSMFGPEDFAFDAGDTHFVALNTNALENDYSVPIPNFAFISDDRAALAPTVRRTVVAMHAMPFTDQFNDNVADIFQERLRQYPALQFCLCGHNHRTVVMQPFDDGVDYYQCGAAKARQYLIFTLTSHGDKHCEVVDY
;
A
#
# COMPACT_ATOMS: atom_id res chain seq x y z
N MET A 1 -13.04 60.42 -87.01
CA MET A 1 -13.55 59.09 -86.82
C MET A 1 -12.65 58.47 -85.76
N SER A 2 -13.14 58.39 -84.49
CA SER A 2 -12.43 57.79 -83.36
C SER A 2 -13.23 56.61 -82.86
N PRO A 3 -12.61 55.47 -82.54
CA PRO A 3 -13.28 54.41 -81.83
C PRO A 3 -13.07 54.50 -80.30
N THR A 4 -14.12 54.50 -79.60
CA THR A 4 -14.24 54.44 -78.14
C THR A 4 -13.81 53.08 -77.58
N SER A 5 -12.84 53.09 -76.69
CA SER A 5 -12.42 51.92 -75.97
C SER A 5 -13.26 51.75 -74.64
N THR A 6 -13.97 50.66 -74.53
CA THR A 6 -14.62 50.27 -73.27
C THR A 6 -13.76 49.31 -72.50
N HIS A 7 -13.17 49.79 -71.37
CA HIS A 7 -12.51 48.92 -70.36
C HIS A 7 -13.56 48.37 -69.43
N GLY A 8 -13.77 47.06 -69.49
CA GLY A 8 -14.56 46.30 -68.50
C GLY A 8 -13.76 45.99 -67.26
N LEU A 9 -14.22 46.46 -66.13
CA LEU A 9 -13.66 46.17 -64.80
C LEU A 9 -14.09 44.78 -64.32
N CYS A 10 -13.19 43.84 -64.44
CA CYS A 10 -13.36 42.52 -63.79
C CYS A 10 -12.99 42.66 -62.29
N ARG A 11 -13.99 42.85 -61.44
CA ARG A 11 -13.81 42.84 -59.97
C ARG A 11 -13.70 41.41 -59.48
N SER A 12 -12.52 41.02 -59.03
CA SER A 12 -12.17 39.73 -58.45
C SER A 12 -13.00 39.42 -57.20
N ALA A 13 -13.85 38.37 -57.27
CA ALA A 13 -14.69 37.87 -56.20
C ALA A 13 -13.95 37.01 -55.14
N ALA A 14 -12.60 37.10 -55.13
CA ALA A 14 -11.76 36.23 -54.27
C ALA A 14 -11.56 36.72 -52.82
N HIS A 15 -12.07 37.89 -52.46
CA HIS A 15 -11.81 38.49 -51.16
C HIS A 15 -12.64 37.94 -49.94
N PRO A 16 -13.89 37.51 -50.04
CA PRO A 16 -14.64 37.03 -48.90
C PRO A 16 -14.18 35.65 -48.41
N LEU A 17 -13.87 34.76 -49.34
CA LEU A 17 -13.44 33.39 -48.99
C LEU A 17 -12.10 33.35 -48.22
N ARG A 18 -11.16 34.18 -48.64
CA ARG A 18 -9.86 34.34 -47.93
C ARG A 18 -10.02 34.90 -46.52
N ARG A 19 -10.98 35.77 -46.26
CA ARG A 19 -11.27 36.30 -44.91
C ARG A 19 -11.93 35.23 -44.04
N VAL A 20 -12.80 34.43 -44.57
CA VAL A 20 -13.44 33.32 -43.82
C VAL A 20 -12.39 32.25 -43.46
N LEU A 21 -11.53 31.85 -44.40
CA LEU A 21 -10.46 30.90 -44.14
C LEU A 21 -9.45 31.39 -43.07
N LYS A 22 -9.10 32.67 -43.09
CA LYS A 22 -8.23 33.27 -42.06
C LYS A 22 -8.88 33.25 -40.69
N ARG A 23 -10.18 33.58 -40.61
CA ARG A 23 -10.93 33.53 -39.34
C ARG A 23 -11.07 32.10 -38.81
N LEU A 24 -11.31 31.10 -39.65
CA LEU A 24 -11.34 29.69 -39.29
C LEU A 24 -9.99 29.18 -38.78
N ARG A 25 -8.90 29.55 -39.46
CA ARG A 25 -7.53 29.21 -39.00
C ARG A 25 -7.18 29.86 -37.68
N ALA A 26 -7.57 31.10 -37.47
CA ALA A 26 -7.37 31.79 -36.18
C ALA A 26 -8.21 31.17 -35.05
N ALA A 27 -9.46 30.81 -35.35
CA ALA A 27 -10.32 30.11 -34.36
C ALA A 27 -9.81 28.71 -34.04
N MET A 28 -9.32 27.95 -35.00
CA MET A 28 -8.71 26.64 -34.74
C MET A 28 -7.40 26.75 -33.97
N ALA A 29 -6.56 27.75 -34.25
CA ALA A 29 -5.34 28.00 -33.48
C ALA A 29 -5.66 28.40 -32.04
N LEU A 30 -6.68 29.24 -31.84
CA LEU A 30 -7.14 29.63 -30.50
C LEU A 30 -7.71 28.45 -29.73
N ALA A 31 -8.51 27.59 -30.39
CA ALA A 31 -9.05 26.36 -29.79
C ALA A 31 -7.93 25.37 -29.41
N ALA A 32 -6.90 25.21 -30.26
CA ALA A 32 -5.73 24.37 -29.95
C ALA A 32 -4.92 24.91 -28.77
N VAL A 33 -4.77 26.24 -28.64
CA VAL A 33 -4.12 26.86 -27.48
C VAL A 33 -4.96 26.68 -26.22
N MET A 34 -6.29 26.83 -26.32
CA MET A 34 -7.21 26.61 -25.17
C MET A 34 -7.20 25.16 -24.69
N VAL A 35 -7.13 24.18 -25.60
CA VAL A 35 -7.00 22.76 -25.26
C VAL A 35 -5.61 22.47 -24.67
N GLY A 36 -4.56 23.12 -25.17
CA GLY A 36 -3.21 23.00 -24.64
C GLY A 36 -3.03 23.61 -23.23
N LEU A 37 -3.80 24.65 -22.90
CA LEU A 37 -3.77 25.29 -21.58
C LEU A 37 -4.57 24.50 -20.52
N GLN A 38 -5.50 23.64 -20.92
CA GLN A 38 -6.22 22.74 -19.99
C GLN A 38 -5.41 21.48 -19.67
N GLY A 39 -4.32 21.20 -20.38
CA GLY A 39 -3.45 20.05 -20.14
C GLY A 39 -2.57 20.16 -18.89
N CYS A 40 -2.47 21.33 -18.26
CA CYS A 40 -1.64 21.49 -17.07
C CYS A 40 -2.30 20.90 -15.81
N ASP A 41 -3.63 20.84 -15.74
CA ASP A 41 -4.33 20.25 -14.59
C ASP A 41 -4.36 18.69 -14.61
N LEU A 42 -4.00 18.09 -15.76
CA LEU A 42 -3.96 16.62 -15.91
C LEU A 42 -2.69 15.97 -15.32
N ILE A 43 -1.71 16.76 -14.84
CA ILE A 43 -0.41 16.29 -14.35
C ILE A 43 -0.05 16.94 -13.00
N ASP A 44 -0.99 17.62 -12.35
CA ASP A 44 -0.71 18.21 -11.03
C ASP A 44 -0.84 17.15 -9.94
N VAL A 45 0.15 16.24 -9.89
CA VAL A 45 0.38 15.37 -8.73
C VAL A 45 1.22 16.19 -7.74
N HIS A 46 0.55 17.05 -6.97
CA HIS A 46 1.23 17.74 -5.88
C HIS A 46 1.58 16.71 -4.80
N PRO A 47 2.85 16.59 -4.37
CA PRO A 47 3.26 15.58 -3.37
C PRO A 47 2.47 15.67 -2.06
N TYR A 48 1.89 16.83 -1.75
CA TYR A 48 1.06 17.06 -0.57
C TYR A 48 -0.46 16.98 -0.83
N TYR A 49 -0.88 16.46 -1.98
CA TYR A 49 -2.29 16.26 -2.28
C TYR A 49 -2.85 15.08 -1.47
N THR A 50 -3.84 15.36 -0.65
CA THR A 50 -4.44 14.37 0.26
C THR A 50 -5.89 14.05 -0.03
N ASP A 51 -6.50 14.68 -1.05
CA ASP A 51 -7.91 14.46 -1.38
C ASP A 51 -8.12 13.09 -2.01
N TYR A 52 -8.18 12.09 -1.12
CA TYR A 52 -8.54 10.74 -1.51
C TYR A 52 -10.06 10.57 -1.47
N HIS A 53 -10.67 10.39 -2.64
CA HIS A 53 -12.14 10.19 -2.81
C HIS A 53 -12.51 8.75 -3.14
N GLY A 54 -11.57 7.81 -3.07
CA GLY A 54 -11.76 6.41 -3.41
C GLY A 54 -12.40 5.57 -2.29
N VAL A 55 -12.31 4.26 -2.44
CA VAL A 55 -12.78 3.30 -1.43
C VAL A 55 -11.85 3.34 -0.23
N GLY A 56 -12.32 3.88 0.89
CA GLY A 56 -11.59 3.91 2.16
C GLY A 56 -11.84 2.68 3.02
N GLN A 57 -11.08 2.59 4.13
CA GLN A 57 -11.18 1.54 5.15
C GLN A 57 -11.00 0.13 4.57
N VAL A 58 -9.97 -0.03 3.73
CA VAL A 58 -9.69 -1.30 3.04
C VAL A 58 -9.39 -2.40 4.05
N ASN A 59 -8.56 -2.11 5.07
CA ASN A 59 -8.21 -3.10 6.09
C ASN A 59 -9.45 -3.55 6.87
N GLU A 60 -10.28 -2.62 7.35
CA GLU A 60 -11.48 -2.97 8.11
C GLU A 60 -12.42 -3.90 7.32
N LYS A 61 -12.70 -3.56 6.05
CA LYS A 61 -13.55 -4.39 5.18
C LYS A 61 -12.97 -5.77 4.95
N ASN A 62 -11.67 -5.86 4.73
CA ASN A 62 -10.99 -7.14 4.52
C ASN A 62 -10.85 -7.95 5.81
N ILE A 63 -10.63 -7.31 6.96
CA ILE A 63 -10.63 -7.96 8.28
C ILE A 63 -11.99 -8.66 8.51
N GLN A 64 -13.11 -8.00 8.23
CA GLN A 64 -14.44 -8.60 8.34
C GLN A 64 -14.57 -9.84 7.43
N ARG A 65 -14.01 -9.81 6.22
CA ARG A 65 -13.98 -10.97 5.31
C ARG A 65 -13.10 -12.10 5.87
N ILE A 66 -11.91 -11.77 6.39
CA ILE A 66 -10.99 -12.74 7.02
C ILE A 66 -11.67 -13.40 8.22
N GLN A 67 -12.22 -12.62 9.14
CA GLN A 67 -12.90 -13.12 10.33
C GLN A 67 -14.06 -14.05 9.97
N SER A 68 -14.86 -13.68 8.97
CA SER A 68 -15.98 -14.49 8.50
C SER A 68 -15.51 -15.80 7.85
N ALA A 69 -14.48 -15.78 7.04
CA ALA A 69 -13.92 -16.94 6.35
C ALA A 69 -13.22 -17.90 7.31
N MET A 70 -12.61 -17.36 8.37
CA MET A 70 -11.82 -18.12 9.35
C MET A 70 -12.63 -18.53 10.58
N ALA A 71 -13.90 -18.16 10.68
CA ALA A 71 -14.74 -18.47 11.83
C ALA A 71 -14.78 -19.99 12.13
N GLY A 72 -14.36 -20.37 13.34
CA GLY A 72 -14.32 -21.78 13.79
C GLY A 72 -13.19 -22.62 13.17
N ARG A 73 -12.29 -22.04 12.39
CA ARG A 73 -11.10 -22.72 11.88
C ARG A 73 -9.93 -22.56 12.86
N ASP A 74 -9.10 -23.58 12.92
CA ASP A 74 -7.89 -23.68 13.75
C ASP A 74 -6.61 -23.85 12.90
N SER A 75 -6.76 -23.87 11.57
CA SER A 75 -5.68 -23.96 10.60
C SER A 75 -5.89 -22.93 9.51
N MET A 76 -4.80 -22.36 8.99
CA MET A 76 -4.82 -21.33 7.96
C MET A 76 -3.57 -21.34 7.12
N THR A 77 -3.70 -20.81 5.90
CA THR A 77 -2.58 -20.51 5.01
C THR A 77 -2.68 -19.08 4.55
N PHE A 78 -1.65 -18.27 4.77
CA PHE A 78 -1.64 -16.87 4.35
C PHE A 78 -0.32 -16.48 3.71
N ALA A 79 -0.37 -15.50 2.80
CA ALA A 79 0.82 -14.96 2.16
C ALA A 79 1.26 -13.66 2.84
N VAL A 80 2.56 -13.36 2.74
CA VAL A 80 3.17 -12.12 3.22
C VAL A 80 3.92 -11.48 2.08
N LEU A 81 3.57 -10.23 1.78
CA LEU A 81 4.26 -9.31 0.87
C LEU A 81 4.84 -8.15 1.66
N SER A 82 5.85 -7.48 1.10
CA SER A 82 6.39 -6.24 1.65
C SER A 82 7.11 -5.44 0.57
N ASP A 83 7.29 -4.13 0.83
CA ASP A 83 8.19 -3.28 0.05
C ASP A 83 7.89 -3.34 -1.46
N THR A 84 6.63 -3.11 -1.81
CA THR A 84 6.16 -3.15 -3.20
C THR A 84 6.48 -1.86 -3.96
N GLN A 85 6.41 -0.69 -3.30
CA GLN A 85 6.85 0.60 -3.82
C GLN A 85 6.52 0.81 -5.32
N ARG A 86 7.54 1.09 -6.14
CA ARG A 86 7.45 1.29 -7.62
C ARG A 86 7.39 -0.01 -8.43
N TRP A 87 7.44 -1.17 -7.79
CA TRP A 87 7.53 -2.48 -8.43
C TRP A 87 6.16 -3.03 -8.82
N TYR A 88 5.40 -2.27 -9.62
CA TYR A 88 4.02 -2.60 -10.00
C TYR A 88 3.94 -3.90 -10.81
N ASP A 89 4.84 -4.09 -11.79
CA ASP A 89 4.84 -5.31 -12.62
C ASP A 89 5.16 -6.55 -11.77
N GLU A 90 6.16 -6.46 -10.89
CA GLU A 90 6.52 -7.53 -9.97
C GLU A 90 5.38 -7.81 -8.98
N THR A 91 4.70 -6.77 -8.50
CA THR A 91 3.54 -6.92 -7.62
C THR A 91 2.37 -7.57 -8.36
N HIS A 92 2.13 -7.20 -9.61
CA HIS A 92 1.13 -7.84 -10.47
C HIS A 92 1.39 -9.36 -10.62
N ASP A 93 2.63 -9.73 -10.87
CA ASP A 93 3.05 -11.14 -10.99
C ASP A 93 2.92 -11.87 -9.64
N ALA A 94 3.28 -11.21 -8.51
CA ALA A 94 3.06 -11.75 -7.16
C ALA A 94 1.59 -12.04 -6.89
N VAL A 95 0.70 -11.10 -7.22
CA VAL A 95 -0.76 -11.25 -7.07
C VAL A 95 -1.26 -12.47 -7.84
N ARG A 96 -0.83 -12.64 -9.10
CA ARG A 96 -1.19 -13.82 -9.90
C ARG A 96 -0.68 -15.12 -9.30
N SER A 97 0.56 -15.12 -8.80
CA SER A 97 1.18 -16.27 -8.14
C SER A 97 0.44 -16.64 -6.85
N ILE A 98 0.10 -15.65 -6.02
CA ILE A 98 -0.66 -15.85 -4.77
C ILE A 98 -2.05 -16.40 -5.04
N ASN A 99 -2.78 -15.87 -6.04
CA ASN A 99 -4.08 -16.37 -6.43
C ASN A 99 -4.02 -17.85 -6.85
N ALA A 100 -2.97 -18.26 -7.58
CA ALA A 100 -2.76 -19.65 -7.95
C ALA A 100 -2.48 -20.59 -6.75
N ARG A 101 -2.05 -20.06 -5.60
CA ARG A 101 -1.80 -20.82 -4.36
C ARG A 101 -3.06 -20.96 -3.48
N GLY A 102 -4.08 -20.12 -3.67
CA GLY A 102 -5.35 -20.22 -2.97
C GLY A 102 -5.23 -20.02 -1.45
N VAL A 103 -4.48 -19.00 -1.03
CA VAL A 103 -4.31 -18.64 0.39
C VAL A 103 -5.59 -18.07 0.99
N ASP A 104 -5.75 -18.18 2.31
CA ASP A 104 -6.93 -17.66 3.02
C ASP A 104 -6.94 -16.12 3.07
N PHE A 105 -5.77 -15.48 3.21
CA PHE A 105 -5.61 -14.02 3.20
C PHE A 105 -4.14 -13.61 2.94
N VAL A 106 -3.91 -12.32 2.82
CA VAL A 106 -2.57 -11.74 2.57
C VAL A 106 -2.29 -10.62 3.58
N ILE A 107 -1.07 -10.56 4.09
CA ILE A 107 -0.55 -9.45 4.89
C ILE A 107 0.54 -8.73 4.09
N HIS A 108 0.38 -7.43 3.90
CA HIS A 108 1.41 -6.57 3.33
C HIS A 108 2.11 -5.79 4.44
N CYS A 109 3.40 -6.05 4.65
CA CYS A 109 4.18 -5.52 5.77
C CYS A 109 4.72 -4.08 5.55
N GLY A 110 4.05 -3.24 4.77
CA GLY A 110 4.40 -1.83 4.60
C GLY A 110 5.30 -1.53 3.40
N ASP A 111 5.58 -0.25 3.21
CA ASP A 111 6.26 0.31 2.03
C ASP A 111 5.51 0.00 0.73
N LEU A 112 4.26 0.48 0.70
CA LEU A 112 3.39 0.44 -0.48
C LEU A 112 3.85 1.45 -1.54
N THR A 113 4.46 2.56 -1.11
CA THR A 113 4.82 3.71 -1.93
C THR A 113 6.30 4.04 -1.83
N ASP A 114 6.81 4.86 -2.76
CA ASP A 114 8.17 5.42 -2.65
C ASP A 114 8.22 6.72 -1.86
N PHE A 115 7.16 7.55 -1.97
CA PHE A 115 7.16 8.92 -1.47
C PHE A 115 5.88 9.29 -0.71
N GLY A 116 5.01 8.34 -0.40
CA GLY A 116 3.75 8.58 0.31
C GLY A 116 2.74 9.39 -0.52
N ALA A 117 2.89 9.46 -1.84
CA ALA A 117 1.98 10.22 -2.68
C ALA A 117 0.65 9.49 -2.88
N THR A 118 -0.47 10.23 -2.86
CA THR A 118 -1.82 9.68 -3.06
C THR A 118 -1.89 8.77 -4.29
N LYS A 119 -1.26 9.21 -5.40
CA LYS A 119 -1.28 8.45 -6.65
C LYS A 119 -0.53 7.12 -6.56
N GLU A 120 0.56 7.06 -5.81
CA GLU A 120 1.30 5.81 -5.59
C GLU A 120 0.45 4.83 -4.77
N PHE A 121 -0.20 5.29 -3.70
CA PHE A 121 -1.15 4.48 -2.93
C PHE A 121 -2.29 3.95 -3.78
N GLU A 122 -2.88 4.78 -4.65
CA GLU A 122 -3.95 4.36 -5.56
C GLU A 122 -3.48 3.27 -6.51
N LEU A 123 -2.32 3.46 -7.15
CA LEU A 123 -1.77 2.48 -8.10
C LEU A 123 -1.46 1.15 -7.41
N MET A 124 -0.82 1.18 -6.25
CA MET A 124 -0.50 -0.04 -5.51
C MET A 124 -1.75 -0.74 -4.98
N ARG A 125 -2.73 0.02 -4.46
CA ARG A 125 -4.02 -0.55 -4.08
C ARG A 125 -4.69 -1.25 -5.26
N ASP A 126 -4.65 -0.65 -6.45
CA ASP A 126 -5.29 -1.20 -7.64
C ASP A 126 -4.63 -2.54 -8.05
N GLU A 127 -3.31 -2.67 -7.92
CA GLU A 127 -2.62 -3.95 -8.09
C GLU A 127 -3.07 -4.98 -7.03
N LEU A 128 -3.08 -4.60 -5.75
CA LEU A 128 -3.50 -5.48 -4.66
C LEU A 128 -4.99 -5.89 -4.73
N GLN A 129 -5.85 -5.08 -5.34
CA GLN A 129 -7.25 -5.45 -5.60
C GLN A 129 -7.40 -6.64 -6.56
N GLY A 130 -6.36 -7.00 -7.30
CA GLY A 130 -6.30 -8.22 -8.09
C GLY A 130 -6.23 -9.51 -7.26
N LEU A 131 -6.00 -9.43 -5.94
CA LEU A 131 -6.02 -10.58 -5.03
C LEU A 131 -7.46 -11.11 -4.87
N GLU A 132 -7.63 -12.42 -5.04
CA GLU A 132 -8.90 -13.11 -4.76
C GLU A 132 -9.12 -13.23 -3.25
N ALA A 133 -8.04 -13.48 -2.50
CA ALA A 133 -8.04 -13.50 -1.04
C ALA A 133 -8.12 -12.07 -0.46
N PRO A 134 -8.78 -11.85 0.69
CA PRO A 134 -8.74 -10.58 1.38
C PRO A 134 -7.32 -10.26 1.86
N TYR A 135 -6.97 -8.97 1.90
CA TYR A 135 -5.65 -8.53 2.29
C TYR A 135 -5.70 -7.37 3.29
N VAL A 136 -4.67 -7.25 4.11
CA VAL A 136 -4.44 -6.12 5.01
C VAL A 136 -3.06 -5.53 4.74
N CYS A 137 -2.96 -4.20 4.88
CA CYS A 137 -1.70 -3.48 4.67
C CYS A 137 -1.28 -2.78 5.96
N LEU A 138 -0.03 -2.92 6.32
CA LEU A 138 0.65 -2.12 7.32
C LEU A 138 1.23 -0.87 6.66
N ILE A 139 1.58 0.12 7.47
CA ILE A 139 2.29 1.32 7.02
C ILE A 139 3.80 1.11 7.12
N GLY A 140 4.54 1.44 6.06
CA GLY A 140 6.00 1.45 6.07
C GLY A 140 6.57 2.86 6.21
N ASN A 141 7.89 3.00 6.29
CA ASN A 141 8.53 4.31 6.45
C ASN A 141 8.41 5.19 5.19
N HIS A 142 8.48 4.63 4.00
CA HIS A 142 8.23 5.37 2.77
C HIS A 142 6.80 5.89 2.67
N ASP A 143 5.84 5.17 3.26
CA ASP A 143 4.45 5.57 3.32
C ASP A 143 4.19 6.77 4.26
N HIS A 144 5.15 7.14 5.12
CA HIS A 144 5.08 8.32 5.99
C HIS A 144 5.48 9.61 5.28
N LEU A 145 6.21 9.53 4.17
CA LEU A 145 6.74 10.69 3.48
C LEU A 145 5.63 11.64 3.02
N GLY A 146 5.91 12.93 3.02
CA GLY A 146 4.94 13.94 2.64
C GLY A 146 3.69 13.94 3.54
N ASN A 147 2.52 13.70 2.94
CA ASN A 147 1.25 13.53 3.65
C ASN A 147 0.75 12.07 3.64
N GLY A 148 1.64 11.13 3.41
CA GLY A 148 1.28 9.74 3.18
C GLY A 148 0.53 9.08 4.33
N VAL A 149 0.83 9.44 5.60
CA VAL A 149 0.08 8.95 6.76
C VAL A 149 -1.42 9.30 6.67
N PHE A 150 -1.76 10.52 6.21
CA PHE A 150 -3.16 10.91 6.05
C PHE A 150 -3.85 10.13 4.93
N VAL A 151 -3.13 9.89 3.83
CA VAL A 151 -3.63 9.08 2.71
C VAL A 151 -3.81 7.63 3.14
N PHE A 152 -2.81 7.05 3.81
CA PHE A 152 -2.88 5.70 4.35
C PHE A 152 -4.10 5.53 5.27
N ARG A 153 -4.27 6.40 6.25
CA ARG A 153 -5.43 6.37 7.17
C ARG A 153 -6.77 6.46 6.45
N SER A 154 -6.85 7.29 5.42
CA SER A 154 -8.08 7.45 4.62
C SER A 154 -8.38 6.21 3.79
N MET A 155 -7.36 5.57 3.22
CA MET A 155 -7.48 4.44 2.31
C MET A 155 -7.55 3.11 3.07
N PHE A 156 -6.62 2.84 3.96
CA PHE A 156 -6.46 1.55 4.64
C PHE A 156 -7.06 1.54 6.05
N GLY A 157 -7.01 2.64 6.79
CA GLY A 157 -7.48 2.74 8.16
C GLY A 157 -6.36 3.09 9.16
N PRO A 158 -6.52 2.78 10.45
CA PRO A 158 -5.52 3.09 11.47
C PRO A 158 -4.19 2.36 11.20
N GLU A 159 -3.09 2.94 11.70
CA GLU A 159 -1.74 2.40 11.53
C GLU A 159 -1.50 1.20 12.42
N ASP A 160 -2.07 1.24 13.64
CA ASP A 160 -2.10 0.10 14.57
C ASP A 160 -3.49 -0.53 14.52
N PHE A 161 -3.56 -1.83 14.31
CA PHE A 161 -4.81 -2.58 14.32
C PHE A 161 -4.59 -4.04 14.68
N ALA A 162 -5.66 -4.72 15.10
CA ALA A 162 -5.61 -6.14 15.37
C ALA A 162 -6.87 -6.85 14.87
N PHE A 163 -6.78 -8.15 14.64
CA PHE A 163 -7.92 -8.98 14.25
C PHE A 163 -7.70 -10.44 14.58
N ASP A 164 -8.80 -11.17 14.74
CA ASP A 164 -8.76 -12.60 14.93
C ASP A 164 -9.04 -13.34 13.61
N ALA A 165 -8.23 -14.35 13.32
CA ALA A 165 -8.48 -15.31 12.26
C ALA A 165 -8.55 -16.71 12.89
N GLY A 166 -9.76 -17.22 13.09
CA GLY A 166 -9.97 -18.44 13.84
C GLY A 166 -9.54 -18.30 15.31
N ASP A 167 -8.59 -19.12 15.74
CA ASP A 167 -8.02 -19.08 17.09
C ASP A 167 -6.71 -18.26 17.19
N THR A 168 -6.31 -17.64 16.10
CA THR A 168 -5.07 -16.85 16.01
C THR A 168 -5.37 -15.36 15.99
N HIS A 169 -4.73 -14.64 16.88
CA HIS A 169 -4.77 -13.17 16.95
C HIS A 169 -3.61 -12.56 16.16
N PHE A 170 -3.92 -11.63 15.27
CA PHE A 170 -2.94 -10.88 14.48
C PHE A 170 -2.90 -9.45 14.97
N VAL A 171 -1.70 -8.96 15.28
CA VAL A 171 -1.46 -7.59 15.74
C VAL A 171 -0.56 -6.90 14.75
N ALA A 172 -1.04 -5.84 14.12
CA ALA A 172 -0.29 -5.00 13.19
C ALA A 172 0.10 -3.69 13.88
N LEU A 173 1.39 -3.38 13.88
CA LEU A 173 1.96 -2.24 14.60
C LEU A 173 2.75 -1.32 13.68
N ASN A 174 2.52 -0.02 13.80
CA ASN A 174 3.43 0.98 13.27
C ASN A 174 4.70 1.01 14.15
N THR A 175 5.85 0.80 13.53
CA THR A 175 7.17 0.79 14.19
C THR A 175 8.14 1.81 13.60
N ASN A 176 7.67 2.68 12.69
CA ASN A 176 8.49 3.65 11.96
C ASN A 176 8.70 4.94 12.79
N ALA A 177 9.40 4.83 13.92
CA ALA A 177 9.57 5.91 14.88
C ALA A 177 10.40 7.06 14.33
N LEU A 178 11.40 6.79 13.49
CA LEU A 178 12.30 7.79 12.92
C LEU A 178 11.55 8.78 12.04
N GLU A 179 10.53 8.34 11.30
CA GLU A 179 9.73 9.21 10.42
C GLU A 179 8.93 10.29 11.17
N ASN A 180 8.79 10.13 12.48
CA ASN A 180 8.11 11.08 13.35
C ASN A 180 9.08 11.81 14.29
N ASP A 181 10.40 11.78 14.04
CA ASP A 181 11.43 12.34 14.92
C ASP A 181 11.24 11.93 16.40
N TYR A 182 10.70 10.73 16.62
CA TYR A 182 10.32 10.21 17.95
C TYR A 182 9.33 11.12 18.71
N SER A 183 8.58 11.97 18.02
CA SER A 183 7.64 12.93 18.61
C SER A 183 6.30 12.32 19.02
N VAL A 184 5.99 11.12 18.50
CA VAL A 184 4.81 10.34 18.84
C VAL A 184 5.22 8.98 19.41
N PRO A 185 4.35 8.34 20.23
CA PRO A 185 4.66 7.05 20.86
C PRO A 185 4.60 5.90 19.84
N ILE A 186 5.70 5.69 19.13
CA ILE A 186 5.90 4.57 18.20
C ILE A 186 7.08 3.72 18.71
N PRO A 187 6.90 2.41 18.97
CA PRO A 187 5.64 1.65 18.96
C PRO A 187 4.60 2.12 19.98
N ASN A 188 3.33 1.93 19.69
CA ASN A 188 2.22 2.36 20.54
C ASN A 188 1.95 1.35 21.68
N PHE A 189 2.60 1.53 22.82
CA PHE A 189 2.45 0.65 23.99
C PHE A 189 1.06 0.68 24.62
N ALA A 190 0.33 1.80 24.49
CA ALA A 190 -1.04 1.87 24.96
C ALA A 190 -1.92 0.95 24.13
N PHE A 191 -1.82 1.00 22.80
CA PHE A 191 -2.52 0.09 21.91
C PHE A 191 -2.21 -1.38 22.25
N ILE A 192 -0.93 -1.76 22.40
CA ILE A 192 -0.52 -3.12 22.75
C ILE A 192 -1.17 -3.57 24.07
N SER A 193 -1.25 -2.69 25.07
CA SER A 193 -1.81 -3.01 26.39
C SER A 193 -3.32 -3.16 26.34
N ASP A 194 -4.01 -2.26 25.64
CA ASP A 194 -5.46 -2.23 25.52
C ASP A 194 -5.98 -3.41 24.68
N ASP A 195 -5.31 -3.68 23.55
CA ASP A 195 -5.61 -4.80 22.69
C ASP A 195 -5.48 -6.14 23.42
N ARG A 196 -4.36 -6.35 24.12
CA ARG A 196 -4.17 -7.56 24.92
C ARG A 196 -5.22 -7.73 26.02
N ALA A 197 -5.66 -6.63 26.65
CA ALA A 197 -6.71 -6.67 27.66
C ALA A 197 -8.10 -7.01 27.09
N ALA A 198 -8.30 -6.74 25.80
CA ALA A 198 -9.55 -6.99 25.09
C ALA A 198 -9.63 -8.36 24.39
N LEU A 199 -8.57 -9.19 24.47
CA LEU A 199 -8.51 -10.47 23.77
C LEU A 199 -9.69 -11.39 24.10
N ALA A 200 -10.26 -12.00 23.07
CA ALA A 200 -11.29 -13.00 23.24
C ALA A 200 -10.73 -14.28 23.91
N PRO A 201 -11.51 -14.95 24.77
CA PRO A 201 -11.07 -16.20 25.42
C PRO A 201 -10.76 -17.34 24.44
N THR A 202 -11.19 -17.21 23.19
CA THR A 202 -10.95 -18.17 22.11
C THR A 202 -9.56 -18.05 21.49
N VAL A 203 -8.87 -16.94 21.70
CA VAL A 203 -7.50 -16.72 21.20
C VAL A 203 -6.54 -17.67 21.92
N ARG A 204 -5.79 -18.44 21.15
CA ARG A 204 -4.82 -19.41 21.64
C ARG A 204 -3.39 -19.06 21.28
N ARG A 205 -3.19 -18.28 20.22
CA ARG A 205 -1.86 -17.93 19.68
C ARG A 205 -1.90 -16.56 19.03
N THR A 206 -0.72 -15.94 18.92
CA THR A 206 -0.60 -14.59 18.37
C THR A 206 0.52 -14.51 17.34
N VAL A 207 0.28 -13.75 16.29
CA VAL A 207 1.28 -13.33 15.28
C VAL A 207 1.33 -11.82 15.30
N VAL A 208 2.53 -11.23 15.34
CA VAL A 208 2.71 -9.79 15.29
C VAL A 208 3.31 -9.41 13.94
N ALA A 209 2.77 -8.40 13.28
CA ALA A 209 3.29 -7.86 12.04
C ALA A 209 3.69 -6.39 12.24
N MET A 210 4.81 -6.01 11.64
CA MET A 210 5.36 -4.66 11.67
C MET A 210 6.12 -4.39 10.38
N HIS A 211 6.45 -3.14 10.10
CA HIS A 211 7.33 -2.87 8.97
C HIS A 211 8.80 -2.98 9.38
N ALA A 212 9.26 -2.09 10.23
CA ALA A 212 10.63 -2.08 10.74
C ALA A 212 10.72 -2.90 12.06
N MET A 213 11.60 -3.88 12.10
CA MET A 213 11.83 -4.66 13.31
C MET A 213 12.83 -3.96 14.25
N PRO A 214 12.88 -4.32 15.56
CA PRO A 214 13.92 -3.86 16.47
C PRO A 214 15.34 -4.03 15.89
N PHE A 215 16.19 -3.06 16.19
CA PHE A 215 17.58 -2.97 15.73
C PHE A 215 17.73 -2.69 14.22
N THR A 216 16.72 -2.05 13.63
CA THR A 216 16.80 -1.40 12.31
C THR A 216 16.71 0.11 12.47
N ASP A 217 17.15 0.88 11.47
CA ASP A 217 17.26 2.34 11.53
C ASP A 217 15.93 3.07 11.78
N GLN A 218 14.80 2.48 11.40
CA GLN A 218 13.46 3.06 11.60
C GLN A 218 12.88 2.79 12.99
N PHE A 219 13.32 1.74 13.68
CA PHE A 219 12.82 1.37 14.98
C PHE A 219 13.46 2.22 16.10
N ASN A 220 12.72 2.50 17.17
CA ASN A 220 13.28 3.13 18.35
C ASN A 220 13.94 2.08 19.26
N ASP A 221 15.22 1.85 19.08
CA ASP A 221 15.98 0.82 19.83
C ASP A 221 16.04 1.07 21.35
N ASN A 222 15.81 2.31 21.81
CA ASN A 222 15.74 2.59 23.26
C ASN A 222 14.60 1.86 23.96
N VAL A 223 13.60 1.41 23.21
CA VAL A 223 12.45 0.69 23.76
C VAL A 223 12.37 -0.77 23.27
N ALA A 224 13.41 -1.27 22.57
CA ALA A 224 13.39 -2.59 21.96
C ALA A 224 13.13 -3.71 22.97
N ASP A 225 13.84 -3.71 24.11
CA ASP A 225 13.69 -4.74 25.14
C ASP A 225 12.30 -4.74 25.76
N ILE A 226 11.76 -3.57 26.11
CA ILE A 226 10.40 -3.47 26.66
C ILE A 226 9.35 -3.81 25.62
N PHE A 227 9.58 -3.49 24.35
CA PHE A 227 8.71 -3.87 23.23
C PHE A 227 8.61 -5.39 23.15
N GLN A 228 9.74 -6.10 23.10
CA GLN A 228 9.78 -7.56 23.08
C GLN A 228 9.11 -8.18 24.31
N GLU A 229 9.38 -7.62 25.51
CA GLU A 229 8.72 -8.07 26.74
C GLU A 229 7.19 -7.96 26.63
N ARG A 230 6.65 -6.86 26.07
CA ARG A 230 5.22 -6.66 25.89
C ARG A 230 4.61 -7.63 24.86
N LEU A 231 5.32 -7.88 23.76
CA LEU A 231 4.87 -8.85 22.76
C LEU A 231 4.79 -10.27 23.34
N ARG A 232 5.76 -10.66 24.14
CA ARG A 232 5.76 -12.00 24.80
C ARG A 232 4.64 -12.19 25.82
N GLN A 233 3.96 -11.15 26.22
CA GLN A 233 2.79 -11.24 27.10
C GLN A 233 1.49 -11.60 26.35
N TYR A 234 1.50 -11.61 25.02
CA TYR A 234 0.41 -12.15 24.23
C TYR A 234 0.34 -13.69 24.34
N PRO A 235 -0.85 -14.29 24.19
CA PRO A 235 -1.00 -15.75 24.21
C PRO A 235 -0.13 -16.41 23.13
N ALA A 236 0.77 -17.30 23.56
CA ALA A 236 1.64 -18.10 22.70
C ALA A 236 2.11 -17.37 21.43
N LEU A 237 2.86 -16.27 21.61
CA LEU A 237 3.48 -15.54 20.49
C LEU A 237 4.26 -16.51 19.60
N GLN A 238 3.81 -16.68 18.36
CA GLN A 238 4.35 -17.65 17.42
C GLN A 238 5.60 -17.12 16.71
N PHE A 239 5.51 -15.91 16.20
CA PHE A 239 6.56 -15.22 15.46
C PHE A 239 6.15 -13.79 15.13
N CYS A 240 7.12 -13.01 14.65
CA CYS A 240 6.88 -11.69 14.09
C CYS A 240 7.13 -11.69 12.57
N LEU A 241 6.38 -10.85 11.87
CA LEU A 241 6.51 -10.58 10.42
C LEU A 241 7.03 -9.16 10.23
N CYS A 242 7.96 -8.95 9.31
CA CYS A 242 8.48 -7.63 9.01
C CYS A 242 8.93 -7.50 7.54
N GLY A 243 9.21 -6.26 7.13
CA GLY A 243 9.74 -5.87 5.82
C GLY A 243 11.03 -5.06 5.94
N HIS A 244 11.07 -3.91 5.26
CA HIS A 244 12.02 -2.82 5.39
C HIS A 244 13.42 -3.06 4.80
N ASN A 245 14.13 -4.11 5.15
CA ASN A 245 15.52 -4.30 4.70
C ASN A 245 15.65 -4.98 3.33
N HIS A 246 14.54 -5.19 2.62
CA HIS A 246 14.49 -5.77 1.27
C HIS A 246 15.16 -7.15 1.13
N ARG A 247 15.20 -7.94 2.20
CA ARG A 247 15.83 -9.28 2.23
C ARG A 247 14.87 -10.29 2.82
N THR A 248 14.82 -11.47 2.23
CA THR A 248 14.08 -12.61 2.80
C THR A 248 15.01 -13.36 3.76
N VAL A 249 14.74 -13.25 5.07
CA VAL A 249 15.57 -13.87 6.12
C VAL A 249 14.75 -14.09 7.40
N VAL A 250 15.18 -15.05 8.21
CA VAL A 250 14.65 -15.29 9.56
C VAL A 250 15.72 -14.93 10.58
N MET A 251 15.34 -14.17 11.59
CA MET A 251 16.24 -13.69 12.64
C MET A 251 15.63 -13.87 14.03
N GLN A 252 16.46 -13.94 15.05
CA GLN A 252 16.06 -13.92 16.46
C GLN A 252 16.81 -12.79 17.17
N PRO A 253 16.36 -11.54 17.04
CA PRO A 253 17.09 -10.37 17.52
C PRO A 253 17.28 -10.33 19.04
N PHE A 254 16.50 -11.11 19.80
CA PHE A 254 16.55 -11.15 21.27
C PHE A 254 17.02 -12.50 21.83
N ASP A 255 17.41 -13.47 21.01
CA ASP A 255 17.82 -14.81 21.41
C ASP A 255 16.86 -15.51 22.38
N ASP A 256 15.57 -15.19 22.32
CA ASP A 256 14.52 -15.65 23.24
C ASP A 256 13.57 -16.69 22.64
N GLY A 257 13.91 -17.16 21.44
CA GLY A 257 13.16 -18.18 20.70
C GLY A 257 12.02 -17.62 19.83
N VAL A 258 11.81 -16.31 19.80
CA VAL A 258 10.84 -15.66 18.90
C VAL A 258 11.52 -15.36 17.56
N ASP A 259 11.02 -16.01 16.50
CA ASP A 259 11.48 -15.77 15.13
C ASP A 259 10.86 -14.48 14.58
N TYR A 260 11.68 -13.68 13.90
CA TYR A 260 11.27 -12.55 13.09
C TYR A 260 11.49 -12.91 11.62
N TYR A 261 10.41 -13.09 10.88
CA TYR A 261 10.43 -13.41 9.45
C TYR A 261 10.37 -12.11 8.66
N GLN A 262 11.46 -11.78 8.01
CA GLN A 262 11.55 -10.63 7.13
C GLN A 262 11.21 -11.05 5.71
N CYS A 263 10.22 -10.40 5.10
CA CYS A 263 9.87 -10.54 3.70
C CYS A 263 10.71 -9.55 2.88
N GLY A 264 11.28 -10.02 1.78
CA GLY A 264 12.02 -9.16 0.85
C GLY A 264 11.10 -8.24 0.04
N ALA A 265 11.70 -7.26 -0.63
CA ALA A 265 10.97 -6.37 -1.53
C ALA A 265 10.46 -7.11 -2.77
N ALA A 266 9.35 -6.65 -3.35
CA ALA A 266 8.77 -7.22 -4.57
C ALA A 266 9.77 -7.31 -5.73
N LYS A 267 10.75 -6.41 -5.80
CA LYS A 267 11.89 -6.46 -6.73
C LYS A 267 12.62 -7.80 -6.73
N ALA A 268 12.72 -8.47 -5.59
CA ALA A 268 13.37 -9.76 -5.46
C ALA A 268 12.55 -10.92 -6.04
N ARG A 269 11.27 -10.64 -6.41
CA ARG A 269 10.32 -11.63 -6.92
C ARG A 269 10.13 -12.80 -5.97
N GLN A 270 10.02 -12.48 -4.67
CA GLN A 270 9.79 -13.44 -3.60
C GLN A 270 8.67 -12.94 -2.68
N TYR A 271 7.91 -13.88 -2.14
CA TYR A 271 7.00 -13.66 -1.02
C TYR A 271 7.01 -14.87 -0.10
N LEU A 272 6.41 -14.72 1.09
CA LEU A 272 6.33 -15.82 2.04
C LEU A 272 4.92 -16.42 2.06
N ILE A 273 4.82 -17.73 2.24
CA ILE A 273 3.57 -18.40 2.61
C ILE A 273 3.74 -19.05 3.97
N PHE A 274 2.83 -18.75 4.87
CA PHE A 274 2.73 -19.39 6.16
C PHE A 274 1.55 -20.35 6.19
N THR A 275 1.80 -21.53 6.75
CA THR A 275 0.75 -22.47 7.13
C THR A 275 0.80 -22.67 8.64
N LEU A 276 -0.30 -22.36 9.33
CA LEU A 276 -0.48 -22.67 10.75
C LEU A 276 -1.46 -23.82 10.87
N THR A 277 -1.06 -24.88 11.59
CA THR A 277 -1.89 -26.06 11.76
C THR A 277 -2.66 -26.02 13.08
N SER A 278 -3.71 -26.82 13.19
CA SER A 278 -4.49 -27.01 14.41
C SER A 278 -3.67 -27.53 15.61
N HIS A 279 -2.53 -28.16 15.33
CA HIS A 279 -1.63 -28.69 16.36
C HIS A 279 -0.60 -27.68 16.85
N GLY A 280 -0.62 -26.46 16.31
CA GLY A 280 0.31 -25.40 16.66
C GLY A 280 1.63 -25.41 15.86
N ASP A 281 1.75 -26.30 14.88
CA ASP A 281 2.91 -26.28 13.98
C ASP A 281 2.83 -25.09 13.03
N LYS A 282 3.98 -24.47 12.78
CA LYS A 282 4.16 -23.43 11.77
C LYS A 282 5.06 -23.91 10.65
N HIS A 283 4.71 -23.60 9.43
CA HIS A 283 5.56 -23.80 8.26
C HIS A 283 5.63 -22.51 7.47
N CYS A 284 6.83 -22.13 7.06
CA CYS A 284 7.08 -20.99 6.18
C CYS A 284 7.74 -21.47 4.90
N GLU A 285 7.15 -21.11 3.77
CA GLU A 285 7.69 -21.34 2.42
C GLU A 285 8.11 -19.99 1.83
N VAL A 286 9.30 -19.90 1.26
CA VAL A 286 9.70 -18.78 0.39
C VAL A 286 9.32 -19.16 -1.02
N VAL A 287 8.49 -18.35 -1.65
CA VAL A 287 8.01 -18.58 -3.01
C VAL A 287 8.68 -17.61 -3.96
N ASP A 288 9.36 -18.13 -4.97
CA ASP A 288 9.86 -17.38 -6.14
C ASP A 288 8.75 -17.33 -7.21
N TYR A 289 8.58 -16.15 -7.89
CA TYR A 289 7.51 -15.96 -8.90
C TYR A 289 7.95 -15.17 -10.13
#